data_32cc4682fcde1ef3c5a209a785efe07f
#
_entry.id   32cc4682fcde1ef3c5a209a785efe07f
#
_cell.length_a   1.000
_cell.length_b   1.000
_cell.length_c   1.000
_cell.angle_alpha   90.00
_cell.angle_beta   90.00
_cell.angle_gamma   90.00
#
_symmetry.space_group_name_H-M   'P 1'
#
loop_
_entity.id
_entity.type
_entity.pdbx_description
1 polymer ?
#
loop_
_entity_poly.entity_id
_entity_poly.type
_entity_poly.pdbx_seq_one_letter_code
_entity_poly.pdbx_strand_id
1 'polypeptide(L)'
;KEIKFDWTKFSWIGSPEKNDALHYIRADAPYKSIEDLRNAKEPPKCGSTGGGTTAHYFPRLLEDTLGIKTTQVTGYQGGSEIDLAVERNEIICWTPLIATYFGREPYKRWHKTGFVRVVVQTGNKRDERLKDVPTLNELMQQYKTPEASRRLAKVVLTAANLGRPIGGPPRMSGEQIKILRDAYAKTMKDPELLAEAAKR
;
A
#
# COMPACT_ATOMS: atom_id res chain seq x y z
N LYS A 1 7.26 19.68 13.85
CA LYS A 1 8.18 20.43 12.97
C LYS A 1 7.37 21.12 11.89
N GLU A 2 7.58 22.41 11.71
CA GLU A 2 6.92 23.21 10.69
C GLU A 2 7.46 22.84 9.30
N ILE A 3 6.56 22.59 8.35
CA ILE A 3 6.94 22.32 6.95
C ILE A 3 7.30 23.68 6.33
N LYS A 4 8.57 23.83 5.95
CA LYS A 4 9.11 25.09 5.43
C LYS A 4 9.06 25.23 3.90
N PHE A 5 8.40 24.32 3.19
CA PHE A 5 8.28 24.38 1.74
C PHE A 5 6.83 24.17 1.29
N ASP A 6 6.49 24.80 0.18
CA ASP A 6 5.20 24.66 -0.49
C ASP A 6 5.35 23.71 -1.67
N TRP A 7 4.91 22.47 -1.50
CA TRP A 7 5.01 21.42 -2.52
C TRP A 7 4.17 21.70 -3.77
N THR A 8 3.17 22.57 -3.69
CA THR A 8 2.36 22.97 -4.86
C THR A 8 3.16 23.82 -5.86
N LYS A 9 4.30 24.38 -5.43
CA LYS A 9 5.21 25.15 -6.26
C LYS A 9 6.30 24.32 -6.94
N PHE A 10 6.36 23.01 -6.65
CA PHE A 10 7.32 22.13 -7.31
C PHE A 10 6.91 21.83 -8.75
N SER A 11 7.90 21.61 -9.59
CA SER A 11 7.70 21.25 -11.00
C SER A 11 7.60 19.73 -11.13
N TRP A 12 6.39 19.19 -11.18
CA TRP A 12 6.16 17.75 -11.26
C TRP A 12 6.49 17.22 -12.66
N ILE A 13 7.30 16.17 -12.73
CA ILE A 13 7.80 15.53 -13.94
C ILE A 13 6.96 14.31 -14.29
N GLY A 14 6.83 13.37 -13.37
CA GLY A 14 6.07 12.14 -13.55
C GLY A 14 6.07 11.25 -12.31
N SER A 15 5.42 10.11 -12.38
CA SER A 15 5.45 9.08 -11.34
C SER A 15 5.47 7.70 -12.00
N PRO A 16 6.49 6.85 -11.76
CA PRO A 16 6.64 5.57 -12.45
C PRO A 16 5.69 4.48 -11.94
N GLU A 17 5.11 4.65 -10.76
CA GLU A 17 4.24 3.64 -10.15
C GLU A 17 3.11 4.26 -9.34
N LYS A 18 2.08 3.46 -9.03
CA LYS A 18 1.09 3.74 -8.01
C LYS A 18 1.44 3.00 -6.73
N ASN A 19 1.09 3.57 -5.59
CA ASN A 19 1.33 2.96 -4.27
C ASN A 19 0.10 2.18 -3.78
N ASP A 20 -0.52 1.38 -4.66
CA ASP A 20 -1.57 0.48 -4.21
C ASP A 20 -1.00 -0.55 -3.25
N ALA A 21 -1.72 -0.79 -2.17
CA ALA A 21 -1.32 -1.65 -1.06
C ALA A 21 -2.25 -2.85 -0.93
N LEU A 22 -1.79 -3.87 -0.26
CA LEU A 22 -2.61 -4.98 0.19
C LEU A 22 -2.43 -5.21 1.68
N HIS A 23 -3.42 -5.77 2.34
CA HIS A 23 -3.31 -6.22 3.71
C HIS A 23 -3.40 -7.74 3.76
N TYR A 24 -2.42 -8.36 4.38
CA TYR A 24 -2.40 -9.79 4.57
C TYR A 24 -2.41 -10.18 6.03
N ILE A 25 -2.84 -11.40 6.28
CA ILE A 25 -2.72 -12.09 7.55
C ILE A 25 -2.02 -13.44 7.33
N ARG A 26 -1.37 -14.00 8.35
CA ARG A 26 -0.86 -15.37 8.31
C ARG A 26 -2.02 -16.34 8.06
N ALA A 27 -1.80 -17.34 7.21
CA ALA A 27 -2.84 -18.29 6.83
C ALA A 27 -3.22 -19.25 7.94
N ASP A 28 -2.30 -19.49 8.90
CA ASP A 28 -2.52 -20.32 10.09
C ASP A 28 -3.20 -19.56 11.24
N ALA A 29 -3.38 -18.23 11.13
CA ALA A 29 -4.14 -17.45 12.08
C ALA A 29 -5.64 -17.85 12.08
N PRO A 30 -6.36 -17.66 13.20
CA PRO A 30 -7.77 -18.08 13.32
C PRO A 30 -8.75 -17.25 12.48
N TYR A 31 -8.25 -16.25 11.73
CA TYR A 31 -9.04 -15.33 10.89
C TYR A 31 -8.92 -15.73 9.43
N LYS A 32 -10.02 -16.17 8.82
CA LYS A 32 -10.06 -16.65 7.43
C LYS A 32 -10.78 -15.70 6.48
N SER A 33 -11.54 -14.76 7.02
CA SER A 33 -12.37 -13.81 6.28
C SER A 33 -12.34 -12.41 6.90
N ILE A 34 -12.92 -11.45 6.17
CA ILE A 34 -13.16 -10.09 6.69
C ILE A 34 -14.13 -10.14 7.90
N GLU A 35 -15.13 -11.02 7.86
CA GLU A 35 -16.08 -11.25 8.94
C GLU A 35 -15.37 -11.72 10.22
N ASP A 36 -14.43 -12.65 10.10
CA ASP A 36 -13.66 -13.14 11.25
C ASP A 36 -12.85 -12.01 11.88
N LEU A 37 -12.22 -11.16 11.05
CA LEU A 37 -11.46 -10.01 11.51
C LEU A 37 -12.35 -8.96 12.20
N ARG A 38 -13.56 -8.72 11.68
CA ARG A 38 -14.52 -7.80 12.27
C ARG A 38 -15.04 -8.29 13.64
N ASN A 39 -15.19 -9.60 13.77
CA ASN A 39 -15.72 -10.25 14.98
C ASN A 39 -14.60 -10.78 15.88
N ALA A 40 -13.34 -10.43 15.63
CA ALA A 40 -12.21 -10.90 16.40
C ALA A 40 -12.32 -10.46 17.86
N LYS A 41 -12.31 -11.43 18.78
CA LYS A 41 -12.30 -11.17 20.23
C LYS A 41 -10.98 -10.51 20.64
N GLU A 42 -9.89 -10.97 20.07
CA GLU A 42 -8.56 -10.41 20.27
C GLU A 42 -8.10 -9.76 18.95
N PRO A 43 -7.86 -8.45 18.92
CA PRO A 43 -7.39 -7.78 17.73
C PRO A 43 -6.04 -8.35 17.25
N PRO A 44 -5.91 -8.72 15.96
CA PRO A 44 -4.66 -9.24 15.42
C PRO A 44 -3.52 -8.21 15.55
N LYS A 45 -2.32 -8.70 15.87
CA LYS A 45 -1.11 -7.88 15.95
C LYS A 45 -0.56 -7.65 14.55
N CYS A 46 -0.52 -6.39 14.12
CA CYS A 46 0.00 -5.97 12.82
C CYS A 46 1.27 -5.13 12.98
N GLY A 47 2.27 -5.41 12.14
CA GLY A 47 3.55 -4.70 12.17
C GLY A 47 3.51 -3.36 11.42
N SER A 48 4.33 -2.41 11.89
CA SER A 48 4.51 -1.11 11.24
C SER A 48 5.89 -0.53 11.56
N THR A 49 6.48 0.17 10.60
CA THR A 49 7.74 0.92 10.81
C THR A 49 7.53 2.26 11.49
N GLY A 50 6.29 2.67 11.74
CA GLY A 50 5.97 3.89 12.48
C GLY A 50 4.92 4.76 11.83
N GLY A 51 4.63 5.90 12.45
CA GLY A 51 3.61 6.84 12.02
C GLY A 51 3.84 7.40 10.62
N GLY A 52 2.76 7.57 9.84
CA GLY A 52 2.81 8.09 8.48
C GLY A 52 3.10 7.05 7.38
N THR A 53 3.39 5.81 7.73
CA THR A 53 3.55 4.72 6.75
C THR A 53 2.22 4.07 6.42
N THR A 54 2.12 3.45 5.24
CA THR A 54 0.92 2.71 4.81
C THR A 54 0.52 1.65 5.83
N ALA A 55 1.50 0.91 6.36
CA ALA A 55 1.28 -0.11 7.36
C ALA A 55 0.77 0.44 8.71
N HIS A 56 0.94 1.72 8.97
CA HIS A 56 0.42 2.37 10.18
C HIS A 56 -1.00 2.92 9.99
N TYR A 57 -1.26 3.63 8.89
CA TYR A 57 -2.56 4.26 8.70
C TYR A 57 -3.62 3.33 8.12
N PHE A 58 -3.24 2.34 7.30
CA PHE A 58 -4.21 1.49 6.62
C PHE A 58 -5.02 0.61 7.58
N PRO A 59 -4.44 -0.05 8.62
CA PRO A 59 -5.24 -0.75 9.62
C PRO A 59 -6.22 0.16 10.37
N ARG A 60 -5.87 1.41 10.63
CA ARG A 60 -6.80 2.38 11.21
C ARG A 60 -7.94 2.74 10.26
N LEU A 61 -7.62 2.80 8.97
CA LEU A 61 -8.63 2.99 7.94
C LEU A 61 -9.59 1.79 7.86
N LEU A 62 -9.07 0.56 8.01
CA LEU A 62 -9.90 -0.65 8.11
C LEU A 62 -10.81 -0.64 9.34
N GLU A 63 -10.32 -0.12 10.47
CA GLU A 63 -11.14 0.05 11.67
C GLU A 63 -12.27 1.06 11.43
N ASP A 64 -11.97 2.24 10.88
CA ASP A 64 -12.96 3.29 10.63
C ASP A 64 -13.99 2.88 9.56
N THR A 65 -13.56 2.16 8.52
CA THR A 65 -14.42 1.83 7.37
C THR A 65 -15.15 0.50 7.50
N LEU A 66 -14.52 -0.51 8.12
CA LEU A 66 -15.03 -1.88 8.19
C LEU A 66 -15.23 -2.39 9.62
N GLY A 67 -14.79 -1.64 10.63
CA GLY A 67 -14.83 -2.07 12.04
C GLY A 67 -13.80 -3.14 12.40
N ILE A 68 -12.75 -3.30 11.59
CA ILE A 68 -11.67 -4.27 11.83
C ILE A 68 -10.64 -3.66 12.78
N LYS A 69 -10.66 -4.08 14.04
CA LYS A 69 -9.68 -3.65 15.03
C LYS A 69 -8.37 -4.40 14.88
N THR A 70 -7.26 -3.72 15.08
CA THR A 70 -5.91 -4.31 15.08
C THR A 70 -5.07 -3.73 16.21
N THR A 71 -4.11 -4.53 16.72
CA THR A 71 -3.08 -4.04 17.63
C THR A 71 -1.84 -3.71 16.83
N GLN A 72 -1.45 -2.43 16.79
CA GLN A 72 -0.27 -1.99 16.07
C GLN A 72 1.00 -2.22 16.88
N VAL A 73 1.94 -3.01 16.33
CA VAL A 73 3.30 -3.17 16.85
C VAL A 73 4.22 -2.31 15.97
N THR A 74 4.78 -1.26 16.55
CA THR A 74 5.60 -0.26 15.85
C THR A 74 7.04 -0.34 16.29
N GLY A 75 7.94 0.30 15.51
CA GLY A 75 9.36 0.41 15.87
C GLY A 75 10.29 -0.47 15.05
N TYR A 76 9.74 -1.27 14.12
CA TYR A 76 10.57 -1.99 13.16
C TYR A 76 11.33 -1.00 12.27
N GLN A 77 12.63 -1.26 12.02
CA GLN A 77 13.48 -0.39 11.19
C GLN A 77 13.14 -0.48 9.71
N GLY A 78 12.51 -1.59 9.27
CA GLY A 78 12.13 -1.79 7.90
C GLY A 78 11.29 -3.03 7.66
N GLY A 79 10.88 -3.24 6.41
CA GLY A 79 10.04 -4.37 6.02
C GLY A 79 10.68 -5.73 6.31
N SER A 80 12.01 -5.86 6.20
CA SER A 80 12.69 -7.13 6.47
C SER A 80 12.59 -7.58 7.94
N GLU A 81 12.58 -6.64 8.90
CA GLU A 81 12.35 -6.98 10.31
C GLU A 81 10.90 -7.40 10.54
N ILE A 82 9.96 -6.73 9.88
CA ILE A 82 8.54 -7.11 9.91
C ILE A 82 8.36 -8.53 9.33
N ASP A 83 9.03 -8.84 8.21
CA ASP A 83 8.97 -10.15 7.59
C ASP A 83 9.44 -11.26 8.56
N LEU A 84 10.55 -11.04 9.26
CA LEU A 84 11.05 -11.94 10.29
C LEU A 84 10.07 -12.09 11.46
N ALA A 85 9.47 -10.99 11.91
CA ALA A 85 8.48 -11.03 12.98
C ALA A 85 7.21 -11.82 12.57
N VAL A 86 6.79 -11.71 11.30
CA VAL A 86 5.71 -12.53 10.75
C VAL A 86 6.11 -14.01 10.69
N GLU A 87 7.31 -14.36 10.24
CA GLU A 87 7.78 -15.74 10.20
C GLU A 87 7.84 -16.36 11.60
N ARG A 88 8.25 -15.58 12.61
CA ARG A 88 8.32 -15.99 14.02
C ARG A 88 6.97 -15.98 14.74
N ASN A 89 5.89 -15.57 14.06
CA ASN A 89 4.56 -15.42 14.66
C ASN A 89 4.49 -14.40 15.82
N GLU A 90 5.39 -13.42 15.84
CA GLU A 90 5.35 -12.29 16.78
C GLU A 90 4.22 -11.31 16.42
N ILE A 91 4.01 -11.16 15.13
CA ILE A 91 2.89 -10.47 14.51
C ILE A 91 2.29 -11.36 13.41
N ILE A 92 1.02 -11.15 13.09
CA ILE A 92 0.33 -11.98 12.10
C ILE A 92 -0.15 -11.25 10.86
N CYS A 93 -0.02 -9.92 10.82
CA CYS A 93 -0.51 -9.10 9.71
C CYS A 93 0.40 -7.93 9.41
N TRP A 94 0.38 -7.50 8.14
CA TRP A 94 1.04 -6.30 7.65
C TRP A 94 0.41 -5.79 6.36
N THR A 95 0.79 -4.55 5.98
CA THR A 95 0.28 -3.85 4.79
C THR A 95 1.45 -3.38 3.91
N PRO A 96 2.02 -4.24 3.06
CA PRO A 96 2.97 -3.85 2.04
C PRO A 96 2.29 -3.21 0.82
N LEU A 97 3.08 -2.55 -0.03
CA LEU A 97 2.64 -2.20 -1.38
C LEU A 97 2.52 -3.46 -2.24
N ILE A 98 1.58 -3.48 -3.17
CA ILE A 98 1.36 -4.60 -4.10
C ILE A 98 2.63 -4.87 -4.92
N ALA A 99 3.30 -3.81 -5.41
CA ALA A 99 4.56 -3.94 -6.12
C ALA A 99 5.64 -4.62 -5.27
N THR A 100 5.76 -4.28 -3.98
CA THR A 100 6.69 -4.93 -3.05
C THR A 100 6.34 -6.39 -2.83
N TYR A 101 5.05 -6.71 -2.66
CA TYR A 101 4.57 -8.07 -2.40
C TYR A 101 4.88 -9.02 -3.55
N PHE A 102 4.76 -8.59 -4.79
CA PHE A 102 5.11 -9.41 -5.95
C PHE A 102 6.55 -9.25 -6.41
N GLY A 103 7.26 -8.23 -5.94
CA GLY A 103 8.61 -7.87 -6.42
C GLY A 103 9.76 -8.56 -5.68
N ARG A 104 9.60 -8.99 -4.44
CA ARG A 104 10.72 -9.50 -3.64
C ARG A 104 10.38 -10.70 -2.76
N GLU A 105 11.43 -11.40 -2.30
CA GLU A 105 11.32 -12.36 -1.20
C GLU A 105 11.19 -11.62 0.17
N PRO A 106 10.51 -12.24 1.15
CA PRO A 106 9.95 -13.60 1.13
C PRO A 106 8.55 -13.70 0.53
N TYR A 107 7.94 -12.60 0.07
CA TYR A 107 6.52 -12.58 -0.33
C TYR A 107 6.21 -13.45 -1.53
N LYS A 108 7.11 -13.54 -2.53
CA LYS A 108 6.93 -14.44 -3.68
C LYS A 108 6.74 -15.89 -3.21
N ARG A 109 7.59 -16.34 -2.26
CA ARG A 109 7.48 -17.65 -1.63
C ARG A 109 6.20 -17.77 -0.84
N TRP A 110 5.86 -16.79 0.01
CA TRP A 110 4.67 -16.83 0.84
C TRP A 110 3.39 -16.87 0.01
N HIS A 111 3.33 -16.12 -1.07
CA HIS A 111 2.21 -16.17 -2.01
C HIS A 111 2.06 -17.55 -2.64
N LYS A 112 3.16 -18.12 -3.13
CA LYS A 112 3.20 -19.45 -3.77
C LYS A 112 2.81 -20.58 -2.81
N THR A 113 3.24 -20.49 -1.55
CA THR A 113 3.00 -21.53 -0.54
C THR A 113 1.70 -21.34 0.24
N GLY A 114 1.02 -20.20 0.08
CA GLY A 114 -0.14 -19.86 0.89
C GLY A 114 0.20 -19.57 2.37
N PHE A 115 1.44 -19.16 2.68
CA PHE A 115 1.87 -18.84 4.04
C PHE A 115 1.11 -17.64 4.62
N VAL A 116 0.73 -16.70 3.76
CA VAL A 116 -0.14 -15.57 4.09
C VAL A 116 -1.37 -15.56 3.20
N ARG A 117 -2.45 -14.99 3.71
CA ARG A 117 -3.69 -14.73 2.98
C ARG A 117 -3.89 -13.24 2.84
N VAL A 118 -3.98 -12.75 1.60
CA VAL A 118 -4.35 -11.37 1.32
C VAL A 118 -5.86 -11.23 1.51
N VAL A 119 -6.30 -10.28 2.31
CA VAL A 119 -7.73 -10.12 2.68
C VAL A 119 -8.37 -8.89 2.09
N VAL A 120 -7.60 -7.87 1.75
CA VAL A 120 -8.08 -6.65 1.09
C VAL A 120 -6.95 -5.99 0.33
N GLN A 121 -7.29 -5.30 -0.75
CA GLN A 121 -6.37 -4.47 -1.50
C GLN A 121 -6.92 -3.06 -1.69
N THR A 122 -6.03 -2.09 -1.96
CA THR A 122 -6.42 -0.74 -2.37
C THR A 122 -6.44 -0.64 -3.90
N GLY A 123 -6.79 0.53 -4.40
CA GLY A 123 -6.93 0.78 -5.83
C GLY A 123 -8.38 0.92 -6.26
N ASN A 124 -8.58 1.46 -7.45
CA ASN A 124 -9.91 1.66 -8.03
C ASN A 124 -10.48 0.37 -8.66
N LYS A 125 -9.62 -0.60 -8.94
CA LYS A 125 -9.95 -1.93 -9.45
C LYS A 125 -9.02 -2.95 -8.82
N ARG A 126 -9.41 -4.22 -8.83
CA ARG A 126 -8.56 -5.32 -8.37
C ARG A 126 -7.31 -5.44 -9.24
N ASP A 127 -6.17 -5.71 -8.61
CA ASP A 127 -4.93 -6.09 -9.31
C ASP A 127 -5.14 -7.42 -10.03
N GLU A 128 -4.60 -7.56 -11.24
CA GLU A 128 -4.77 -8.76 -12.06
C GLU A 128 -4.20 -10.03 -11.42
N ARG A 129 -3.25 -9.89 -10.50
CA ARG A 129 -2.64 -10.98 -9.72
C ARG A 129 -3.44 -11.31 -8.45
N LEU A 130 -4.43 -10.49 -8.09
CA LEU A 130 -5.25 -10.59 -6.87
C LEU A 130 -6.75 -10.51 -7.20
N LYS A 131 -7.19 -11.18 -8.27
CA LYS A 131 -8.57 -11.10 -8.79
C LYS A 131 -9.63 -11.52 -7.77
N ASP A 132 -9.29 -12.44 -6.87
CA ASP A 132 -10.19 -12.96 -5.84
C ASP A 132 -10.20 -12.13 -4.56
N VAL A 133 -9.29 -11.14 -4.43
CA VAL A 133 -9.19 -10.28 -3.25
C VAL A 133 -9.99 -9.01 -3.49
N PRO A 134 -10.97 -8.68 -2.63
CA PRO A 134 -11.76 -7.47 -2.79
C PRO A 134 -10.93 -6.20 -2.56
N THR A 135 -11.30 -5.13 -3.25
CA THR A 135 -10.80 -3.78 -2.94
C THR A 135 -11.49 -3.23 -1.70
N LEU A 136 -10.85 -2.29 -1.01
CA LEU A 136 -11.49 -1.58 0.10
C LEU A 136 -12.79 -0.88 -0.34
N ASN A 137 -12.84 -0.36 -1.58
CA ASN A 137 -14.04 0.27 -2.12
C ASN A 137 -15.21 -0.73 -2.23
N GLU A 138 -14.96 -1.94 -2.72
CA GLU A 138 -15.97 -3.01 -2.79
C GLU A 138 -16.47 -3.39 -1.38
N LEU A 139 -15.55 -3.56 -0.43
CA LEU A 139 -15.92 -3.88 0.95
C LEU A 139 -16.71 -2.75 1.62
N MET A 140 -16.33 -1.49 1.41
CA MET A 140 -17.10 -0.35 1.93
C MET A 140 -18.54 -0.30 1.37
N GLN A 141 -18.74 -0.73 0.13
CA GLN A 141 -20.10 -0.86 -0.45
C GLN A 141 -20.85 -2.03 0.17
N GLN A 142 -20.22 -3.20 0.26
CA GLN A 142 -20.78 -4.43 0.82
C GLN A 142 -21.25 -4.21 2.27
N TYR A 143 -20.41 -3.57 3.10
CA TYR A 143 -20.68 -3.33 4.51
C TYR A 143 -21.41 -2.02 4.81
N LYS A 144 -21.86 -1.30 3.77
CA LYS A 144 -22.62 -0.05 3.89
C LYS A 144 -21.91 0.97 4.79
N THR A 145 -20.60 1.09 4.61
CA THR A 145 -19.79 2.04 5.39
C THR A 145 -20.38 3.45 5.34
N PRO A 146 -20.47 4.17 6.47
CA PRO A 146 -20.98 5.53 6.53
C PRO A 146 -20.26 6.48 5.56
N GLU A 147 -20.99 7.46 5.02
CA GLU A 147 -20.46 8.38 4.02
C GLU A 147 -19.25 9.18 4.50
N ALA A 148 -19.22 9.57 5.78
CA ALA A 148 -18.08 10.29 6.37
C ALA A 148 -16.79 9.45 6.30
N SER A 149 -16.85 8.17 6.68
CA SER A 149 -15.71 7.23 6.59
C SER A 149 -15.31 6.94 5.14
N ARG A 150 -16.27 6.86 4.22
CA ARG A 150 -15.98 6.73 2.78
C ARG A 150 -15.22 7.93 2.23
N ARG A 151 -15.60 9.14 2.63
CA ARG A 151 -14.89 10.37 2.22
C ARG A 151 -13.49 10.41 2.77
N LEU A 152 -13.31 10.06 4.06
CA LEU A 152 -11.97 9.95 4.66
C LEU A 152 -11.11 8.94 3.90
N ALA A 153 -11.64 7.74 3.66
CA ALA A 153 -10.94 6.71 2.89
C ALA A 153 -10.54 7.20 1.50
N LYS A 154 -11.44 7.89 0.79
CA LYS A 154 -11.14 8.46 -0.52
C LYS A 154 -9.98 9.45 -0.49
N VAL A 155 -9.94 10.35 0.50
CA VAL A 155 -8.84 11.31 0.67
C VAL A 155 -7.52 10.58 0.91
N VAL A 156 -7.50 9.63 1.87
CA VAL A 156 -6.30 8.86 2.23
C VAL A 156 -5.80 8.03 1.04
N LEU A 157 -6.69 7.33 0.35
CA LEU A 157 -6.32 6.47 -0.78
C LEU A 157 -5.94 7.28 -2.04
N THR A 158 -6.44 8.51 -2.20
CA THR A 158 -6.03 9.36 -3.33
C THR A 158 -4.52 9.66 -3.29
N ALA A 159 -3.93 9.76 -2.11
CA ALA A 159 -2.49 9.94 -1.97
C ALA A 159 -1.68 8.78 -2.60
N ALA A 160 -2.20 7.56 -2.57
CA ALA A 160 -1.57 6.40 -3.21
C ALA A 160 -1.48 6.54 -4.74
N ASN A 161 -2.41 7.27 -5.37
CA ASN A 161 -2.39 7.52 -6.82
C ASN A 161 -1.23 8.43 -7.25
N LEU A 162 -0.68 9.24 -6.34
CA LEU A 162 0.52 10.05 -6.62
C LEU A 162 1.75 9.16 -6.79
N GLY A 163 1.76 8.00 -6.18
CA GLY A 163 2.82 7.02 -6.29
C GLY A 163 4.15 7.55 -5.74
N ARG A 164 5.18 7.52 -6.58
CA ARG A 164 6.52 8.08 -6.31
C ARG A 164 6.82 9.24 -7.25
N PRO A 165 6.24 10.42 -6.98
CA PRO A 165 6.38 11.54 -7.88
C PRO A 165 7.83 12.05 -7.93
N ILE A 166 8.31 12.26 -9.15
CA ILE A 166 9.58 12.92 -9.44
C ILE A 166 9.27 14.39 -9.65
N GLY A 167 9.91 15.24 -8.85
CA GLY A 167 9.71 16.67 -8.90
C GLY A 167 11.02 17.43 -8.95
N GLY A 168 11.02 18.54 -9.68
CA GLY A 168 12.09 19.53 -9.64
C GLY A 168 11.77 20.68 -8.68
N PRO A 169 12.77 21.50 -8.32
CA PRO A 169 12.58 22.62 -7.41
C PRO A 169 11.60 23.66 -7.97
N PRO A 170 11.05 24.52 -7.11
CA PRO A 170 10.27 25.67 -7.57
C PRO A 170 11.06 26.57 -8.53
N ARG A 171 10.34 27.22 -9.46
CA ARG A 171 10.91 28.20 -10.40
C ARG A 171 11.85 27.62 -11.47
N MET A 172 11.72 26.34 -11.81
CA MET A 172 12.35 25.84 -13.04
C MET A 172 11.76 26.53 -14.28
N SER A 173 12.59 26.72 -15.32
CA SER A 173 12.11 27.25 -16.58
C SER A 173 11.18 26.25 -17.29
N GLY A 174 10.24 26.77 -18.11
CA GLY A 174 9.37 25.90 -18.89
C GLY A 174 10.14 24.97 -19.83
N GLU A 175 11.28 25.40 -20.36
CA GLU A 175 12.16 24.59 -21.19
C GLU A 175 12.78 23.42 -20.40
N GLN A 176 13.32 23.68 -19.22
CA GLN A 176 13.86 22.62 -18.35
C GLN A 176 12.81 21.59 -17.97
N ILE A 177 11.59 22.05 -17.64
CA ILE A 177 10.48 21.15 -17.31
C ILE A 177 10.11 20.30 -18.53
N LYS A 178 10.06 20.90 -19.71
CA LYS A 178 9.77 20.18 -20.95
C LYS A 178 10.80 19.11 -21.25
N ILE A 179 12.09 19.44 -21.18
CA ILE A 179 13.20 18.50 -21.41
C ILE A 179 13.07 17.29 -20.46
N LEU A 180 12.85 17.53 -19.16
CA LEU A 180 12.74 16.45 -18.16
C LEU A 180 11.49 15.59 -18.39
N ARG A 181 10.35 16.18 -18.74
CA ARG A 181 9.13 15.44 -19.05
C ARG A 181 9.26 14.60 -20.31
N ASP A 182 9.89 15.13 -21.34
CA ASP A 182 10.15 14.41 -22.58
C ASP A 182 11.12 13.25 -22.35
N ALA A 183 12.18 13.47 -21.57
CA ALA A 183 13.11 12.41 -21.19
C ALA A 183 12.40 11.32 -20.36
N TYR A 184 11.62 11.70 -19.34
CA TYR A 184 10.81 10.78 -18.55
C TYR A 184 9.86 9.94 -19.40
N ALA A 185 9.13 10.60 -20.32
CA ALA A 185 8.17 9.92 -21.20
C ALA A 185 8.86 8.92 -22.16
N LYS A 186 10.09 9.22 -22.63
CA LYS A 186 10.91 8.30 -23.41
C LYS A 186 11.38 7.11 -22.55
N THR A 187 11.90 7.39 -21.36
CA THR A 187 12.35 6.35 -20.41
C THR A 187 11.24 5.38 -20.07
N MET A 188 10.01 5.84 -19.84
CA MET A 188 8.86 4.96 -19.53
C MET A 188 8.41 4.08 -20.72
N LYS A 189 8.95 4.32 -21.91
CA LYS A 189 8.70 3.52 -23.12
C LYS A 189 9.94 2.75 -23.58
N ASP A 190 11.03 2.87 -22.85
CA ASP A 190 12.28 2.21 -23.19
C ASP A 190 12.15 0.68 -23.09
N PRO A 191 12.46 -0.09 -24.16
CA PRO A 191 12.28 -1.52 -24.16
C PRO A 191 13.16 -2.26 -23.14
N GLU A 192 14.37 -1.75 -22.84
CA GLU A 192 15.28 -2.35 -21.87
C GLU A 192 14.72 -2.16 -20.45
N LEU A 193 14.24 -0.95 -20.13
CA LEU A 193 13.59 -0.68 -18.86
C LEU A 193 12.37 -1.57 -18.66
N LEU A 194 11.50 -1.68 -19.69
CA LEU A 194 10.29 -2.50 -19.62
C LEU A 194 10.61 -3.99 -19.47
N ALA A 195 11.64 -4.49 -20.17
CA ALA A 195 12.10 -5.86 -20.04
C ALA A 195 12.69 -6.15 -18.65
N GLU A 196 13.43 -5.21 -18.06
CA GLU A 196 13.96 -5.35 -16.70
C GLU A 196 12.83 -5.27 -15.64
N ALA A 197 11.88 -4.39 -15.83
CA ALA A 197 10.71 -4.30 -14.94
C ALA A 197 9.85 -5.57 -14.97
N ALA A 198 9.72 -6.23 -16.13
CA ALA A 198 8.97 -7.47 -16.26
C ALA A 198 9.64 -8.69 -15.57
N LYS A 199 10.95 -8.63 -15.31
CA LYS A 199 11.67 -9.70 -14.59
C LYS A 199 11.47 -9.66 -13.07
N ARG A 200 10.99 -8.53 -12.55
CA ARG A 200 10.83 -8.28 -11.10
C ARG A 200 9.40 -8.48 -10.64
#